data_7e6dd762ce0a52a28bce1ac9f298beff
#
_entry.id   7e6dd762ce0a52a28bce1ac9f298beff
#
_cell.length_a   1.000
_cell.length_b   1.000
_cell.length_c   1.000
_cell.angle_alpha   90.00
_cell.angle_beta   90.00
_cell.angle_gamma   90.00
#
_symmetry.space_group_name_H-M   'P 1'
#
loop_
_entity.id
_entity.type
_entity.pdbx_description
1 polymer ?
#
loop_
_entity_poly.entity_id
_entity_poly.type
_entity_poly.pdbx_seq_one_letter_code
_entity_poly.pdbx_strand_id
1 'polypeptide(L)'
;WRLTRVLLALWGLGTVLLTTLYGVQDTQFIPKWLLGVSFPGIVVAASCYLFTEFALRPVAAQALEAGKPPRRFAEGLMGRTMLVWALGSGVPVLGIFLAALITLLRRNLTPTQFTVAVMILALFALVFGAILMWILAWLTVTPVRVVRSALSRVEQGDLDTNLVVFDGTELGQLQRGFNSMVH
;
A
#
# COMPACT_ATOMS: atom_id res chain seq x y z
N TRP A 1 0.16 8.01 9.43
CA TRP A 1 1.57 7.96 9.82
C TRP A 1 1.78 7.49 11.27
N ARG A 2 1.06 8.01 12.28
CA ARG A 2 1.21 7.56 13.68
C ARG A 2 0.80 6.09 13.84
N LEU A 3 -0.34 5.70 13.29
CA LEU A 3 -0.84 4.32 13.33
C LEU A 3 0.14 3.34 12.68
N THR A 4 0.65 3.67 11.49
CA THR A 4 1.61 2.82 10.76
C THR A 4 2.91 2.64 11.53
N ARG A 5 3.42 3.72 12.16
CA ARG A 5 4.63 3.63 13.02
C ARG A 5 4.39 2.76 14.26
N VAL A 6 3.22 2.87 14.88
CA VAL A 6 2.87 2.03 16.04
C VAL A 6 2.78 0.55 15.61
N LEU A 7 2.15 0.26 14.47
CA LEU A 7 2.07 -1.09 13.93
C LEU A 7 3.45 -1.66 13.62
N LEU A 8 4.31 -0.90 12.94
CA LEU A 8 5.69 -1.33 12.65
C LEU A 8 6.50 -1.55 13.93
N ALA A 9 6.34 -0.71 14.95
CA ALA A 9 7.01 -0.88 16.22
C ALA A 9 6.53 -2.14 16.96
N LEU A 10 5.22 -2.41 16.98
CA LEU A 10 4.64 -3.62 17.57
C LEU A 10 5.12 -4.89 16.87
N TRP A 11 5.12 -4.90 15.53
CA TRP A 11 5.62 -6.03 14.75
C TRP A 11 7.12 -6.21 14.90
N GLY A 12 7.89 -5.12 14.93
CA GLY A 12 9.33 -5.14 15.22
C GLY A 12 9.64 -5.73 16.59
N LEU A 13 8.92 -5.28 17.62
CA LEU A 13 9.05 -5.80 18.98
C LEU A 13 8.67 -7.30 19.03
N GLY A 14 7.59 -7.71 18.39
CA GLY A 14 7.17 -9.11 18.29
C GLY A 14 8.22 -9.96 17.57
N THR A 15 8.81 -9.43 16.48
CA THR A 15 9.89 -10.12 15.75
C THR A 15 11.10 -10.34 16.64
N VAL A 16 11.58 -9.31 17.35
CA VAL A 16 12.72 -9.42 18.26
C VAL A 16 12.42 -10.41 19.37
N LEU A 17 11.25 -10.30 20.01
CA LEU A 17 10.87 -11.14 21.15
C LEU A 17 10.75 -12.62 20.75
N LEU A 18 10.09 -12.94 19.66
CA LEU A 18 9.94 -14.31 19.18
C LEU A 18 11.27 -14.88 18.66
N THR A 19 12.07 -14.08 17.96
CA THR A 19 13.38 -14.52 17.46
C THR A 19 14.34 -14.81 18.61
N THR A 20 14.35 -14.00 19.66
CA THR A 20 15.20 -14.24 20.85
C THR A 20 14.71 -15.44 21.64
N LEU A 21 13.40 -15.56 21.91
CA LEU A 21 12.83 -16.63 22.71
C LEU A 21 13.11 -18.01 22.07
N TYR A 22 12.89 -18.15 20.77
CA TYR A 22 13.11 -19.42 20.07
C TYR A 22 14.56 -19.61 19.62
N GLY A 23 15.30 -18.53 19.36
CA GLY A 23 16.72 -18.59 18.99
C GLY A 23 17.63 -19.06 20.11
N VAL A 24 17.25 -18.86 21.39
CA VAL A 24 17.96 -19.39 22.56
C VAL A 24 17.82 -20.92 22.64
N GLN A 25 16.70 -21.48 22.19
CA GLN A 25 16.49 -22.93 22.18
C GLN A 25 17.28 -23.63 21.05
N ASP A 26 17.29 -23.04 19.87
CA ASP A 26 18.07 -23.52 18.73
C ASP A 26 18.26 -22.35 17.73
N THR A 27 19.54 -22.10 17.41
CA THR A 27 19.93 -21.03 16.46
C THR A 27 19.37 -21.23 15.05
N GLN A 28 18.95 -22.44 14.68
CA GLN A 28 18.30 -22.73 13.40
C GLN A 28 16.94 -22.07 13.25
N PHE A 29 16.27 -21.71 14.35
CA PHE A 29 14.98 -21.04 14.32
C PHE A 29 15.09 -19.53 14.06
N ILE A 30 16.25 -18.89 14.31
CA ILE A 30 16.45 -17.46 14.14
C ILE A 30 16.00 -16.96 12.75
N PRO A 31 16.49 -17.49 11.61
CA PRO A 31 16.06 -16.98 10.31
C PRO A 31 14.60 -17.29 9.99
N LYS A 32 14.04 -18.40 10.51
CA LYS A 32 12.62 -18.72 10.36
C LYS A 32 11.72 -17.69 11.01
N TRP A 33 11.98 -17.35 12.27
CA TRP A 33 11.16 -16.39 13.01
C TRP A 33 11.40 -14.96 12.57
N LEU A 34 12.65 -14.60 12.29
CA LEU A 34 13.00 -13.28 11.78
C LEU A 34 12.24 -12.98 10.48
N LEU A 35 12.29 -13.88 9.50
CA LEU A 35 11.62 -13.69 8.22
C LEU A 35 10.10 -13.92 8.33
N GLY A 36 9.68 -14.97 9.06
CA GLY A 36 8.28 -15.35 9.18
C GLY A 36 7.41 -14.34 9.93
N VAL A 37 7.99 -13.51 10.79
CA VAL A 37 7.25 -12.48 11.53
C VAL A 37 7.43 -11.09 10.92
N SER A 38 8.66 -10.69 10.54
CA SER A 38 8.88 -9.36 9.98
C SER A 38 8.21 -9.17 8.62
N PHE A 39 8.19 -10.19 7.79
CA PHE A 39 7.62 -10.12 6.46
C PHE A 39 6.10 -9.84 6.47
N PRO A 40 5.26 -10.66 7.16
CA PRO A 40 3.83 -10.34 7.33
C PRO A 40 3.60 -9.00 8.03
N GLY A 41 4.47 -8.62 8.98
CA GLY A 41 4.38 -7.35 9.68
C GLY A 41 4.47 -6.14 8.76
N ILE A 42 5.41 -6.14 7.83
CA ILE A 42 5.56 -5.08 6.82
C ILE A 42 4.32 -5.04 5.92
N VAL A 43 3.83 -6.20 5.46
CA VAL A 43 2.64 -6.29 4.61
C VAL A 43 1.41 -5.74 5.32
N VAL A 44 1.18 -6.14 6.58
CA VAL A 44 0.05 -5.66 7.38
C VAL A 44 0.14 -4.15 7.62
N ALA A 45 1.31 -3.63 8.03
CA ALA A 45 1.48 -2.21 8.28
C ALA A 45 1.25 -1.36 7.04
N ALA A 46 1.78 -1.77 5.89
CA ALA A 46 1.60 -1.07 4.63
C ALA A 46 0.17 -1.18 4.08
N SER A 47 -0.48 -2.34 4.26
CA SER A 47 -1.90 -2.51 3.92
C SER A 47 -2.80 -1.63 4.77
N CYS A 48 -2.57 -1.60 6.08
CA CYS A 48 -3.28 -0.71 6.99
C CYS A 48 -3.09 0.77 6.63
N TYR A 49 -1.89 1.15 6.17
CA TYR A 49 -1.65 2.50 5.68
C TYR A 49 -2.54 2.83 4.47
N LEU A 50 -2.56 1.96 3.45
CA LEU A 50 -3.39 2.15 2.25
C LEU A 50 -4.88 2.19 2.58
N PHE A 51 -5.37 1.26 3.41
CA PHE A 51 -6.79 1.23 3.82
C PHE A 51 -7.18 2.45 4.66
N THR A 52 -6.31 2.91 5.55
CA THR A 52 -6.55 4.10 6.36
C THR A 52 -6.62 5.34 5.48
N GLU A 53 -5.70 5.47 4.51
CA GLU A 53 -5.72 6.56 3.54
C GLU A 53 -7.00 6.55 2.70
N PHE A 54 -7.43 5.37 2.27
CA PHE A 54 -8.69 5.21 1.54
C PHE A 54 -9.91 5.60 2.39
N ALA A 55 -10.02 5.08 3.61
CA ALA A 55 -11.16 5.33 4.50
C ALA A 55 -11.27 6.79 4.96
N LEU A 56 -10.13 7.49 5.10
CA LEU A 56 -10.11 8.88 5.54
C LEU A 56 -10.30 9.90 4.40
N ARG A 57 -10.37 9.47 3.14
CA ARG A 57 -10.57 10.38 2.00
C ARG A 57 -11.78 11.33 2.15
N PRO A 58 -12.99 10.85 2.51
CA PRO A 58 -14.14 11.74 2.63
C PRO A 58 -13.97 12.77 3.75
N VAL A 59 -13.30 12.39 4.84
CA VAL A 59 -13.01 13.30 5.96
C VAL A 59 -11.92 14.30 5.57
N ALA A 60 -10.91 13.87 4.82
CA ALA A 60 -9.85 14.75 4.32
C ALA A 60 -10.39 15.77 3.32
N ALA A 61 -11.35 15.40 2.46
CA ALA A 61 -12.00 16.33 1.54
C ALA A 61 -12.73 17.46 2.30
N GLN A 62 -13.52 17.12 3.31
CA GLN A 62 -14.21 18.10 4.16
C GLN A 62 -13.24 19.03 4.92
N ALA A 63 -12.13 18.49 5.40
CA ALA A 63 -11.10 19.27 6.09
C ALA A 63 -10.33 20.22 5.15
N LEU A 64 -10.17 19.85 3.88
CA LEU A 64 -9.53 20.67 2.84
C LEU A 64 -10.44 21.84 2.39
N GLU A 65 -11.75 21.65 2.41
CA GLU A 65 -12.72 22.74 2.15
C GLU A 65 -12.73 23.79 3.26
N ALA A 66 -12.48 23.37 4.51
CA ALA A 66 -12.52 24.25 5.69
C ALA A 66 -11.22 25.01 5.98
N GLY A 67 -10.07 24.70 5.34
CA GLY A 67 -8.79 25.28 5.69
C GLY A 67 -7.72 25.29 4.58
N LYS A 68 -6.61 25.99 4.84
CA LYS A 68 -5.43 25.98 3.94
C LYS A 68 -4.89 24.57 3.78
N PRO A 69 -4.60 24.12 2.55
CA PRO A 69 -4.11 22.78 2.32
C PRO A 69 -2.82 22.52 3.12
N PRO A 70 -2.72 21.41 3.85
CA PRO A 70 -1.50 21.07 4.56
C PRO A 70 -0.35 20.92 3.57
N ARG A 71 0.79 21.55 3.90
CA ARG A 71 1.99 21.49 3.08
C ARG A 71 2.37 20.02 2.81
N ARG A 72 2.36 19.62 1.55
CA ARG A 72 3.04 18.47 0.91
C ARG A 72 3.46 17.30 1.82
N PHE A 73 2.53 16.52 2.35
CA PHE A 73 2.81 15.25 3.00
C PHE A 73 2.05 14.05 2.40
N ALA A 74 1.31 14.27 1.30
CA ALA A 74 0.76 13.17 0.54
C ALA A 74 1.86 12.65 -0.39
N GLU A 75 2.21 11.37 -0.25
CA GLU A 75 2.99 10.68 -1.26
C GLU A 75 2.27 10.86 -2.59
N GLY A 76 2.99 11.35 -3.62
CA GLY A 76 2.43 11.54 -4.95
C GLY A 76 1.88 10.23 -5.52
N LEU A 77 1.14 10.31 -6.59
CA LEU A 77 0.57 9.16 -7.30
C LEU A 77 1.64 8.07 -7.55
N MET A 78 2.86 8.48 -7.88
CA MET A 78 4.00 7.58 -8.11
C MET A 78 4.38 6.78 -6.86
N GLY A 79 4.49 7.41 -5.69
CA GLY A 79 4.83 6.72 -4.44
C GLY A 79 3.79 5.68 -4.06
N ARG A 80 2.51 6.01 -4.21
CA ARG A 80 1.40 5.09 -3.98
C ARG A 80 1.44 3.88 -4.94
N THR A 81 1.69 4.12 -6.21
CA THR A 81 1.79 3.06 -7.22
C THR A 81 2.95 2.12 -6.91
N MET A 82 4.11 2.66 -6.53
CA MET A 82 5.28 1.87 -6.12
C MET A 82 5.00 1.05 -4.85
N LEU A 83 4.29 1.62 -3.88
CA LEU A 83 3.91 0.89 -2.66
C LEU A 83 2.98 -0.30 -2.99
N VAL A 84 1.97 -0.08 -3.82
CA VAL A 84 1.04 -1.15 -4.26
C VAL A 84 1.79 -2.24 -5.02
N TRP A 85 2.70 -1.86 -5.93
CA TRP A 85 3.55 -2.82 -6.64
C TRP A 85 4.45 -3.61 -5.68
N ALA A 86 5.12 -2.91 -4.77
CA ALA A 86 6.00 -3.55 -3.80
C ALA A 86 5.25 -4.56 -2.92
N LEU A 87 4.05 -4.21 -2.43
CA LEU A 87 3.23 -5.10 -1.60
C LEU A 87 2.61 -6.26 -2.39
N GLY A 88 2.07 -5.97 -3.57
CA GLY A 88 1.35 -6.97 -4.37
C GLY A 88 2.25 -7.97 -5.09
N SER A 89 3.45 -7.54 -5.46
CA SER A 89 4.39 -8.35 -6.25
C SER A 89 5.77 -8.44 -5.62
N GLY A 90 6.36 -7.33 -5.20
CA GLY A 90 7.74 -7.28 -4.69
C GLY A 90 7.95 -8.16 -3.47
N VAL A 91 7.05 -8.06 -2.49
CA VAL A 91 7.12 -8.84 -1.24
C VAL A 91 6.99 -10.35 -1.50
N PRO A 92 5.98 -10.87 -2.21
CA PRO A 92 5.88 -12.29 -2.52
C PRO A 92 7.06 -12.83 -3.34
N VAL A 93 7.52 -12.08 -4.34
CA VAL A 93 8.68 -12.48 -5.16
C VAL A 93 9.94 -12.56 -4.32
N LEU A 94 10.17 -11.58 -3.42
CA LEU A 94 11.27 -11.62 -2.47
C LEU A 94 11.14 -12.83 -1.52
N GLY A 95 9.93 -13.17 -1.08
CA GLY A 95 9.65 -14.35 -0.26
C GLY A 95 10.01 -15.66 -0.97
N ILE A 96 9.65 -15.81 -2.23
CA ILE A 96 10.02 -16.96 -3.06
C ILE A 96 11.53 -17.03 -3.23
N PHE A 97 12.18 -15.90 -3.53
CA PHE A 97 13.63 -15.83 -3.67
C PHE A 97 14.36 -16.25 -2.38
N LEU A 98 13.91 -15.74 -1.23
CA LEU A 98 14.48 -16.10 0.07
C LEU A 98 14.25 -17.58 0.41
N ALA A 99 13.08 -18.13 0.10
CA ALA A 99 12.79 -19.56 0.29
C ALA A 99 13.73 -20.43 -0.57
N ALA A 100 13.95 -20.04 -1.83
CA ALA A 100 14.88 -20.73 -2.72
C ALA A 100 16.33 -20.63 -2.21
N LEU A 101 16.75 -19.44 -1.77
CA LEU A 101 18.09 -19.22 -1.21
C LEU A 101 18.34 -20.06 0.05
N ILE A 102 17.37 -20.09 0.98
CA ILE A 102 17.46 -20.91 2.20
C ILE A 102 17.56 -22.40 1.85
N THR A 103 16.78 -22.85 0.89
CA THR A 103 16.81 -24.25 0.43
C THR A 103 18.18 -24.62 -0.17
N LEU A 104 18.76 -23.72 -0.96
CA LEU A 104 20.08 -23.90 -1.56
C LEU A 104 21.20 -23.97 -0.51
N LEU A 105 21.17 -23.04 0.48
CA LEU A 105 22.23 -22.91 1.48
C LEU A 105 22.15 -24.00 2.56
N ARG A 106 20.96 -24.38 2.99
CA ARG A 106 20.77 -25.28 4.15
C ARG A 106 20.41 -26.70 3.79
N ARG A 107 19.96 -26.99 2.58
CA ARG A 107 19.50 -28.33 2.11
C ARG A 107 18.52 -29.06 3.07
N ASN A 108 17.89 -28.35 3.99
CA ASN A 108 17.06 -28.91 5.06
C ASN A 108 15.56 -28.94 4.72
N LEU A 109 15.15 -28.37 3.58
CA LEU A 109 13.76 -28.42 3.14
C LEU A 109 13.54 -29.62 2.21
N THR A 110 12.49 -30.37 2.48
CA THR A 110 12.05 -31.38 1.51
C THR A 110 11.49 -30.70 0.27
N PRO A 111 11.59 -31.31 -0.93
CA PRO A 111 11.01 -30.77 -2.15
C PRO A 111 9.53 -30.40 -1.99
N THR A 112 8.78 -31.20 -1.24
CA THR A 112 7.35 -30.94 -0.97
C THR A 112 7.14 -29.66 -0.14
N GLN A 113 7.94 -29.42 0.91
CA GLN A 113 7.83 -28.24 1.73
C GLN A 113 8.14 -26.95 0.94
N PHE A 114 9.16 -27.02 0.08
CA PHE A 114 9.50 -25.93 -0.82
C PHE A 114 8.36 -25.64 -1.80
N THR A 115 7.83 -26.65 -2.46
CA THR A 115 6.73 -26.50 -3.41
C THR A 115 5.49 -25.91 -2.75
N VAL A 116 5.11 -26.40 -1.56
CA VAL A 116 3.96 -25.85 -0.82
C VAL A 116 4.18 -24.38 -0.44
N ALA A 117 5.37 -24.01 0.03
CA ALA A 117 5.69 -22.64 0.36
C ALA A 117 5.58 -21.71 -0.87
N VAL A 118 6.11 -22.13 -2.01
CA VAL A 118 6.02 -21.38 -3.28
C VAL A 118 4.56 -21.24 -3.73
N MET A 119 3.77 -22.31 -3.64
CA MET A 119 2.34 -22.26 -4.00
C MET A 119 1.56 -21.28 -3.13
N ILE A 120 1.78 -21.29 -1.82
CA ILE A 120 1.11 -20.37 -0.88
C ILE A 120 1.50 -18.92 -1.20
N LEU A 121 2.80 -18.64 -1.40
CA LEU A 121 3.28 -17.30 -1.74
C LEU A 121 2.75 -16.82 -3.10
N ALA A 122 2.69 -17.71 -4.10
CA ALA A 122 2.15 -17.38 -5.42
C ALA A 122 0.64 -17.09 -5.35
N LEU A 123 -0.12 -17.89 -4.62
CA LEU A 123 -1.56 -17.66 -4.42
C LEU A 123 -1.81 -16.35 -3.67
N PHE A 124 -1.03 -16.09 -2.62
CA PHE A 124 -1.09 -14.83 -1.89
C PHE A 124 -0.79 -13.63 -2.81
N ALA A 125 0.28 -13.70 -3.62
CA ALA A 125 0.63 -12.66 -4.57
C ALA A 125 -0.49 -12.38 -5.56
N LEU A 126 -1.11 -13.43 -6.09
CA LEU A 126 -2.17 -13.31 -7.07
C LEU A 126 -3.43 -12.67 -6.48
N VAL A 127 -3.92 -13.17 -5.36
CA VAL A 127 -5.17 -12.69 -4.75
C VAL A 127 -4.98 -11.30 -4.15
N PHE A 128 -3.95 -11.14 -3.33
CA PHE A 128 -3.68 -9.88 -2.63
C PHE A 128 -3.24 -8.78 -3.60
N GLY A 129 -2.39 -9.11 -4.56
CA GLY A 129 -1.96 -8.20 -5.62
C GLY A 129 -3.13 -7.72 -6.49
N ALA A 130 -4.05 -8.62 -6.85
CA ALA A 130 -5.26 -8.27 -7.60
C ALA A 130 -6.16 -7.30 -6.82
N ILE A 131 -6.36 -7.54 -5.52
CA ILE A 131 -7.15 -6.66 -4.64
C ILE A 131 -6.51 -5.27 -4.56
N LEU A 132 -5.20 -5.20 -4.29
CA LEU A 132 -4.48 -3.93 -4.21
C LEU A 132 -4.51 -3.17 -5.54
N MET A 133 -4.33 -3.86 -6.66
CA MET A 133 -4.38 -3.26 -7.98
C MET A 133 -5.78 -2.74 -8.32
N TRP A 134 -6.83 -3.47 -7.93
CA TRP A 134 -8.21 -3.02 -8.10
C TRP A 134 -8.49 -1.75 -7.29
N ILE A 135 -8.07 -1.72 -6.02
CA ILE A 135 -8.19 -0.53 -5.17
C ILE A 135 -7.45 0.66 -5.79
N LEU A 136 -6.20 0.47 -6.25
CA LEU A 136 -5.42 1.53 -6.89
C LEU A 136 -6.09 2.04 -8.16
N ALA A 137 -6.57 1.14 -9.02
CA ALA A 137 -7.27 1.50 -10.25
C ALA A 137 -8.52 2.34 -9.94
N TRP A 138 -9.32 1.93 -8.95
CA TRP A 138 -10.50 2.68 -8.53
C TRP A 138 -10.16 4.07 -7.98
N LEU A 139 -9.09 4.15 -7.16
CA LEU A 139 -8.60 5.39 -6.60
C LEU A 139 -8.08 6.38 -7.65
N THR A 140 -7.59 5.89 -8.77
CA THR A 140 -7.01 6.71 -9.84
C THR A 140 -8.08 7.09 -10.89
N VAL A 141 -8.91 6.14 -11.30
CA VAL A 141 -9.88 6.33 -12.37
C VAL A 141 -11.04 7.25 -11.95
N THR A 142 -11.50 7.15 -10.71
CA THR A 142 -12.62 7.95 -10.22
C THR A 142 -12.41 9.45 -10.34
N PRO A 143 -11.32 10.06 -9.80
CA PRO A 143 -11.09 11.50 -9.93
C PRO A 143 -10.86 11.95 -11.37
N VAL A 144 -10.24 11.12 -12.21
CA VAL A 144 -10.07 11.43 -13.64
C VAL A 144 -11.41 11.50 -14.37
N ARG A 145 -12.34 10.58 -14.08
CA ARG A 145 -13.69 10.61 -14.65
C ARG A 145 -14.47 11.86 -14.23
N VAL A 146 -14.33 12.28 -12.97
CA VAL A 146 -14.98 13.50 -12.45
C VAL A 146 -14.48 14.74 -13.19
N VAL A 147 -13.17 14.90 -13.37
CA VAL A 147 -12.61 16.02 -14.15
C VAL A 147 -13.10 15.99 -15.59
N ARG A 148 -13.09 14.81 -16.23
CA ARG A 148 -13.58 14.67 -17.61
C ARG A 148 -15.07 15.07 -17.75
N SER A 149 -15.90 14.65 -16.82
CA SER A 149 -17.34 15.02 -16.85
C SER A 149 -17.56 16.52 -16.65
N ALA A 150 -16.75 17.16 -15.80
CA ALA A 150 -16.82 18.61 -15.59
C ALA A 150 -16.35 19.39 -16.82
N LEU A 151 -15.28 18.94 -17.48
CA LEU A 151 -14.83 19.53 -18.76
C LEU A 151 -15.93 19.47 -19.82
N SER A 152 -16.64 18.34 -19.93
CA SER A 152 -17.76 18.19 -20.87
C SER A 152 -18.93 19.14 -20.56
N ARG A 153 -19.19 19.45 -19.28
CA ARG A 153 -20.20 20.46 -18.88
C ARG A 153 -19.77 21.86 -19.28
N VAL A 154 -18.53 22.23 -19.03
CA VAL A 154 -17.98 23.54 -19.44
C VAL A 154 -18.06 23.70 -20.96
N GLU A 155 -17.73 22.65 -21.73
CA GLU A 155 -17.86 22.65 -23.19
C GLU A 155 -19.32 22.90 -23.64
N GLN A 156 -20.29 22.44 -22.87
CA GLN A 156 -21.73 22.67 -23.10
C GLN A 156 -22.22 24.05 -22.61
N GLY A 157 -21.32 24.89 -22.08
CA GLY A 157 -21.61 26.25 -21.61
C GLY A 157 -21.99 26.36 -20.13
N ASP A 158 -21.92 25.28 -19.34
CA ASP A 158 -22.15 25.30 -17.90
C ASP A 158 -20.84 25.72 -17.18
N LEU A 159 -20.65 27.03 -17.03
CA LEU A 159 -19.48 27.62 -16.38
C LEU A 159 -19.59 27.65 -14.84
N ASP A 160 -20.72 27.23 -14.28
CA ASP A 160 -20.92 27.22 -12.82
C ASP A 160 -20.54 25.89 -12.18
N THR A 161 -19.82 25.06 -12.96
CA THR A 161 -19.35 23.73 -12.53
C THR A 161 -18.14 23.84 -11.62
N ASN A 162 -18.26 23.43 -10.34
CA ASN A 162 -17.18 23.39 -9.37
C ASN A 162 -16.83 21.93 -9.02
N LEU A 163 -15.53 21.61 -8.97
CA LEU A 163 -15.04 20.28 -8.61
C LEU A 163 -14.66 20.23 -7.14
N VAL A 164 -15.13 19.19 -6.45
CA VAL A 164 -14.64 18.87 -5.10
C VAL A 164 -13.21 18.36 -5.18
N VAL A 165 -12.31 18.98 -4.45
CA VAL A 165 -10.90 18.58 -4.36
C VAL A 165 -10.78 17.45 -3.33
N PHE A 166 -10.49 16.22 -3.79
CA PHE A 166 -10.48 15.04 -2.93
C PHE A 166 -9.17 14.82 -2.18
N ASP A 167 -8.05 15.29 -2.70
CA ASP A 167 -6.75 15.08 -2.07
C ASP A 167 -5.70 16.17 -2.42
N GLY A 168 -4.53 16.09 -1.80
CA GLY A 168 -3.40 16.99 -2.05
C GLY A 168 -2.41 16.52 -3.11
N THR A 169 -2.73 15.43 -3.83
CA THR A 169 -1.87 14.85 -4.89
C THR A 169 -1.94 15.66 -6.19
N GLU A 170 -1.24 15.21 -7.22
CA GLU A 170 -1.26 15.79 -8.57
C GLU A 170 -2.69 15.87 -9.12
N LEU A 171 -3.54 14.88 -8.81
CA LEU A 171 -4.94 14.88 -9.24
C LEU A 171 -5.75 15.98 -8.54
N GLY A 172 -5.53 16.20 -7.24
CA GLY A 172 -6.16 17.30 -6.52
C GLY A 172 -5.65 18.68 -6.99
N GLN A 173 -4.39 18.77 -7.44
CA GLN A 173 -3.87 20.00 -8.08
C GLN A 173 -4.58 20.25 -9.42
N LEU A 174 -4.80 19.22 -10.22
CA LEU A 174 -5.54 19.31 -11.47
C LEU A 174 -6.98 19.82 -11.22
N GLN A 175 -7.67 19.30 -10.21
CA GLN A 175 -9.02 19.74 -9.81
C GLN A 175 -9.04 21.20 -9.40
N ARG A 176 -8.05 21.68 -8.62
CA ARG A 176 -7.90 23.10 -8.24
C ARG A 176 -7.63 23.98 -9.45
N GLY A 177 -6.73 23.55 -10.36
CA GLY A 177 -6.45 24.27 -11.59
C GLY A 177 -7.69 24.41 -12.47
N PHE A 178 -8.51 23.38 -12.57
CA PHE A 178 -9.80 23.43 -13.26
C PHE A 178 -10.73 24.47 -12.63
N ASN A 179 -10.93 24.43 -11.31
CA ASN A 179 -11.79 25.40 -10.62
C ASN A 179 -11.31 26.84 -10.82
N SER A 180 -9.98 27.07 -10.79
CA SER A 180 -9.38 28.40 -11.07
C SER A 180 -9.57 28.88 -12.52
N MET A 181 -9.76 27.97 -13.46
CA MET A 181 -9.95 28.30 -14.87
C MET A 181 -11.41 28.72 -15.16
N VAL A 182 -12.37 28.14 -14.42
CA VAL A 182 -13.80 28.36 -14.62
C VAL A 182 -14.31 29.59 -13.85
N HIS A 183 -13.63 30.00 -12.78
CA HIS A 183 -13.89 31.22 -12.00
C HIS A 183 -12.92 32.32 -12.33
#